data_84466e6aefaa498700968dd7c1ecc5f6
#
_entry.id   84466e6aefaa498700968dd7c1ecc5f6
#
_cell.length_a   1.000
_cell.length_b   1.000
_cell.length_c   1.000
_cell.angle_alpha   90.00
_cell.angle_beta   90.00
_cell.angle_gamma   90.00
#
_symmetry.space_group_name_H-M   'P 1'
#
loop_
_entity.id
_entity.type
_entity.pdbx_description
1 polymer ?
#
loop_
_entity_poly.entity_id
_entity_poly.type
_entity_poly.pdbx_seq_one_letter_code
_entity_poly.pdbx_strand_id
1 'polypeptide(L)'
;MAKYKCKICGYVFDEEKEGKSFEELDVCPVCKQPKDVMFLVDEGENTPQEEAPASAKNDTSSQDDKTSANLEYDKATAKTDESCRYMKEIHEMAVSGKSISAAMGTQMHMPGFDDILLLGAQLDPMSLNDEDEVDTSVVIGKNARKPLVLENPVYVSHMSFGALSKESKVALAKGSALAHSAMCSGEGGMLPEEYEAADKYIFEYIPNLYSVTDENLKKVDAIEIKIGQGTKPGMGGHLPGDKVTPEIAAMRGKPVGQDIKSPSKFPNIHSKDDLKALVSELKERSEGRPVGIKLAAGRIERDMAFAVYAEPDFITIDGRGGATGSSPFFLRESTSIPTIFALYRARKYLDSINSDISLIITGGLRVSSDFAKAIAMGADAIAVASGPMIAAACQQYRICGTGLCPVGIATQDPELRARLKGEAAAKRVANYLNVSLEELKTFARVTGHSKLHNLSVEDLVTTCREISEHTNIAHV
;
A
#
# COMPACT_ATOMS: atom_id res chain seq x y z
N MET A 1 39.01 14.32 15.95
CA MET A 1 38.21 15.04 14.95
C MET A 1 36.74 14.75 15.22
N ALA A 2 35.85 15.64 14.84
CA ALA A 2 34.41 15.53 15.20
C ALA A 2 33.70 14.42 14.44
N LYS A 3 32.63 13.86 15.08
CA LYS A 3 31.73 12.88 14.47
C LYS A 3 30.33 13.46 14.42
N TYR A 4 29.67 13.34 13.29
CA TYR A 4 28.33 13.86 13.07
C TYR A 4 27.39 12.74 12.66
N LYS A 5 26.27 12.59 13.37
CA LYS A 5 25.27 11.55 13.08
C LYS A 5 24.07 12.15 12.38
N CYS A 6 23.69 11.57 11.26
CA CYS A 6 22.48 11.96 10.56
C CYS A 6 21.23 11.47 11.30
N LYS A 7 20.32 12.40 11.69
CA LYS A 7 19.06 12.08 12.33
C LYS A 7 18.13 11.26 11.45
N ILE A 8 18.32 11.32 10.12
CA ILE A 8 17.41 10.71 9.16
C ILE A 8 17.75 9.23 8.89
N CYS A 9 19.03 8.95 8.59
CA CYS A 9 19.47 7.60 8.18
C CYS A 9 20.41 6.93 9.18
N GLY A 10 20.78 7.61 10.27
CA GLY A 10 21.71 7.10 11.27
C GLY A 10 23.19 7.08 10.84
N TYR A 11 23.51 7.49 9.61
CA TYR A 11 24.89 7.54 9.14
C TYR A 11 25.73 8.44 10.04
N VAL A 12 26.93 7.97 10.39
CA VAL A 12 27.90 8.74 11.17
C VAL A 12 29.04 9.16 10.24
N PHE A 13 29.12 10.46 9.99
CA PHE A 13 30.22 11.09 9.31
C PHE A 13 31.34 11.32 10.34
N ASP A 14 32.50 10.77 10.10
CA ASP A 14 33.69 10.85 10.96
C ASP A 14 34.78 11.58 10.16
N GLU A 15 35.09 12.82 10.54
CA GLU A 15 36.03 13.67 9.84
C GLU A 15 37.42 13.02 9.70
N GLU A 16 37.80 12.18 10.68
CA GLU A 16 39.11 11.50 10.65
C GLU A 16 39.13 10.38 9.61
N LYS A 17 38.01 9.65 9.48
CA LYS A 17 37.91 8.54 8.53
C LYS A 17 37.64 8.98 7.11
N GLU A 18 36.85 10.03 6.93
CA GLU A 18 36.46 10.54 5.62
C GLU A 18 37.54 11.46 5.03
N GLY A 19 38.48 11.95 5.86
CA GLY A 19 39.54 12.86 5.44
C GLY A 19 39.06 14.24 4.96
N LYS A 20 37.85 14.63 5.39
CA LYS A 20 37.14 15.87 5.02
C LYS A 20 36.52 16.50 6.25
N SER A 21 36.43 17.83 6.26
CA SER A 21 35.72 18.56 7.29
C SER A 21 34.20 18.45 7.07
N PHE A 22 33.40 18.42 8.15
CA PHE A 22 31.94 18.49 8.07
C PHE A 22 31.45 19.76 7.37
N GLU A 23 32.21 20.86 7.46
CA GLU A 23 31.87 22.10 6.77
C GLU A 23 31.87 21.97 5.22
N GLU A 24 32.60 20.99 4.68
CA GLU A 24 32.67 20.71 3.24
C GLU A 24 31.49 19.88 2.73
N LEU A 25 30.58 19.45 3.63
CA LEU A 25 29.38 18.72 3.26
C LEU A 25 28.22 19.67 3.02
N ASP A 26 27.53 19.53 1.89
CA ASP A 26 26.24 20.17 1.63
C ASP A 26 25.09 19.26 2.06
N VAL A 27 25.28 17.95 1.95
CA VAL A 27 24.26 16.94 2.19
C VAL A 27 24.84 15.70 2.89
N CYS A 28 23.98 14.96 3.59
CA CYS A 28 24.36 13.64 4.11
C CYS A 28 24.79 12.69 2.98
N PRO A 29 25.98 12.08 3.06
CA PRO A 29 26.51 11.21 2.00
C PRO A 29 25.59 10.04 1.64
N VAL A 30 24.79 9.56 2.60
CA VAL A 30 23.95 8.37 2.43
C VAL A 30 22.53 8.73 1.97
N CYS A 31 21.80 9.58 2.71
CA CYS A 31 20.42 9.89 2.38
C CYS A 31 20.22 11.18 1.58
N LYS A 32 21.30 11.89 1.26
CA LYS A 32 21.29 13.13 0.46
C LYS A 32 20.46 14.27 1.05
N GLN A 33 20.07 14.17 2.33
CA GLN A 33 19.41 15.27 3.02
C GLN A 33 20.39 16.38 3.37
N PRO A 34 19.94 17.64 3.49
CA PRO A 34 20.79 18.77 3.87
C PRO A 34 21.61 18.48 5.14
N LYS A 35 22.81 19.06 5.24
CA LYS A 35 23.72 18.79 6.38
C LYS A 35 23.16 19.21 7.74
N ASP A 36 22.17 20.08 7.80
CA ASP A 36 21.48 20.54 9.00
C ASP A 36 20.74 19.42 9.76
N VAL A 37 20.48 18.28 9.11
CA VAL A 37 19.93 17.10 9.78
C VAL A 37 21.01 16.24 10.46
N MET A 38 22.26 16.64 10.41
CA MET A 38 23.39 15.96 11.08
C MET A 38 23.82 16.74 12.33
N PHE A 39 24.05 16.05 13.42
CA PHE A 39 24.42 16.63 14.70
C PHE A 39 25.70 16.03 15.24
N LEU A 40 26.47 16.84 15.97
CA LEU A 40 27.73 16.44 16.61
C LEU A 40 27.43 15.32 17.63
N VAL A 41 28.24 14.26 17.61
CA VAL A 41 28.18 13.19 18.61
C VAL A 41 29.28 13.41 19.63
N ASP A 42 28.94 13.84 20.84
CA ASP A 42 29.90 13.96 21.93
C ASP A 42 30.28 12.56 22.45
N GLU A 43 31.57 12.31 22.61
CA GLU A 43 32.12 11.06 23.17
C GLU A 43 31.95 10.94 24.70
N GLY A 44 30.91 11.59 25.28
CA GLY A 44 30.83 11.73 26.72
C GLY A 44 29.45 11.78 27.37
N GLU A 45 28.42 11.11 26.88
CA GLU A 45 27.20 10.94 27.68
C GLU A 45 26.70 9.49 27.68
N ASN A 46 27.09 8.78 28.75
CA ASN A 46 26.32 7.66 29.29
C ASN A 46 25.01 8.22 29.86
N THR A 47 23.91 8.06 29.16
CA THR A 47 22.59 8.36 29.71
C THR A 47 22.20 7.29 30.73
N PRO A 48 21.72 7.67 31.95
CA PRO A 48 21.28 6.71 32.95
C PRO A 48 20.03 5.97 32.44
N GLN A 49 20.04 4.67 32.56
CA GLN A 49 18.84 3.84 32.41
C GLN A 49 17.94 4.11 33.64
N GLU A 50 16.77 4.70 33.42
CA GLU A 50 15.69 4.65 34.43
C GLU A 50 15.10 3.22 34.42
N GLU A 51 15.21 2.61 35.62
CA GLU A 51 14.61 1.30 35.89
C GLU A 51 13.09 1.40 35.94
N ALA A 52 12.41 0.65 35.03
CA ALA A 52 10.98 0.41 35.13
C ALA A 52 10.69 -0.78 36.10
N PRO A 53 9.60 -0.76 36.84
CA PRO A 53 9.35 -1.70 37.93
C PRO A 53 9.03 -3.11 37.40
N ALA A 54 9.56 -4.08 38.11
CA ALA A 54 9.46 -5.51 37.90
C ALA A 54 8.03 -6.04 37.88
N SER A 55 7.66 -6.80 36.85
CA SER A 55 6.51 -7.72 36.90
C SER A 55 6.96 -9.14 36.56
N ALA A 56 6.72 -9.98 37.58
CA ALA A 56 6.56 -11.44 37.59
C ALA A 56 7.44 -12.33 36.68
N LYS A 57 8.28 -13.04 37.34
CA LYS A 57 9.10 -14.16 36.85
C LYS A 57 8.24 -15.33 36.39
N ASN A 58 8.56 -15.84 35.18
CA ASN A 58 8.43 -17.24 34.90
C ASN A 58 9.83 -17.77 34.58
N ASP A 59 10.34 -18.60 35.48
CA ASP A 59 11.60 -19.32 35.36
C ASP A 59 11.51 -20.36 34.27
N THR A 60 12.26 -20.16 33.19
CA THR A 60 12.91 -21.26 32.45
C THR A 60 14.34 -20.83 32.17
N SER A 61 15.26 -21.42 32.94
CA SER A 61 16.68 -21.20 32.83
C SER A 61 17.23 -21.70 31.49
N SER A 62 17.46 -20.76 30.54
CA SER A 62 18.51 -20.91 29.53
C SER A 62 19.60 -19.91 29.89
N GLN A 63 20.81 -20.38 30.11
CA GLN A 63 21.98 -19.53 30.25
C GLN A 63 22.11 -18.72 28.95
N ASP A 64 21.77 -17.42 29.00
CA ASP A 64 22.03 -16.50 27.89
C ASP A 64 23.56 -16.41 27.71
N ASP A 65 24.02 -17.03 26.65
CA ASP A 65 25.37 -16.86 26.14
C ASP A 65 25.52 -15.40 25.71
N LYS A 66 26.26 -14.60 26.48
CA LYS A 66 26.52 -13.17 26.25
C LYS A 66 27.47 -12.92 25.09
N THR A 67 27.69 -13.87 24.23
CA THR A 67 28.59 -13.74 23.08
C THR A 67 28.00 -12.79 22.05
N SER A 68 28.72 -11.72 21.73
CA SER A 68 28.32 -10.78 20.66
C SER A 68 28.31 -11.49 19.31
N ALA A 69 27.22 -11.34 18.56
CA ALA A 69 27.13 -11.83 17.19
C ALA A 69 27.91 -10.97 16.18
N ASN A 70 28.49 -9.85 16.61
CA ASN A 70 29.34 -9.02 15.79
C ASN A 70 30.74 -9.66 15.64
N LEU A 71 31.19 -9.78 14.41
CA LEU A 71 32.54 -10.23 14.09
C LEU A 71 33.43 -9.03 13.79
N GLU A 72 34.63 -9.02 14.41
CA GLU A 72 35.67 -8.05 14.05
C GLU A 72 36.59 -8.65 12.98
N TYR A 73 36.71 -7.95 11.86
CA TYR A 73 37.64 -8.31 10.78
C TYR A 73 38.14 -7.06 10.08
N ASP A 74 39.32 -7.16 9.46
CA ASP A 74 39.92 -6.06 8.73
C ASP A 74 39.07 -5.66 7.51
N LYS A 75 38.39 -4.53 7.60
CA LYS A 75 37.55 -3.98 6.55
C LYS A 75 38.32 -3.59 5.30
N ALA A 76 39.60 -3.33 5.40
CA ALA A 76 40.43 -2.96 4.26
C ALA A 76 40.65 -4.15 3.31
N THR A 77 40.61 -5.36 3.85
CA THR A 77 40.74 -6.61 3.07
C THR A 77 39.40 -7.32 2.82
N ALA A 78 38.36 -6.88 3.50
CA ALA A 78 37.00 -7.45 3.32
C ALA A 78 36.43 -7.03 1.95
N LYS A 79 36.10 -7.99 1.13
CA LYS A 79 35.39 -7.78 -0.13
C LYS A 79 33.99 -8.31 -0.03
N THR A 80 33.02 -7.52 -0.48
CA THR A 80 31.64 -7.97 -0.65
C THR A 80 31.50 -8.53 -2.05
N ASP A 81 31.03 -9.75 -2.17
CA ASP A 81 30.66 -10.33 -3.45
C ASP A 81 29.26 -9.84 -3.84
N GLU A 82 29.21 -8.84 -4.72
CA GLU A 82 27.95 -8.25 -5.21
C GLU A 82 27.13 -9.23 -6.06
N SER A 83 27.76 -10.28 -6.59
CA SER A 83 27.08 -11.35 -7.33
C SER A 83 26.41 -12.37 -6.41
N CYS A 84 26.82 -12.43 -5.13
CA CYS A 84 26.22 -13.32 -4.15
C CYS A 84 24.87 -12.76 -3.67
N ARG A 85 23.80 -13.28 -4.24
CA ARG A 85 22.44 -12.87 -3.90
C ARG A 85 22.15 -13.11 -2.41
N TYR A 86 21.54 -12.09 -1.77
CA TYR A 86 21.17 -12.11 -0.35
C TYR A 86 22.30 -12.12 0.68
N MET A 87 23.56 -11.92 0.28
CA MET A 87 24.68 -11.87 1.21
C MET A 87 24.48 -10.80 2.30
N LYS A 88 24.03 -9.60 1.90
CA LYS A 88 23.75 -8.50 2.82
C LYS A 88 22.66 -8.85 3.82
N GLU A 89 21.55 -9.41 3.35
CA GLU A 89 20.41 -9.80 4.17
C GLU A 89 20.78 -10.94 5.14
N ILE A 90 21.59 -11.89 4.70
CA ILE A 90 22.08 -12.98 5.57
C ILE A 90 22.95 -12.41 6.71
N HIS A 91 23.85 -11.49 6.40
CA HIS A 91 24.67 -10.81 7.42
C HIS A 91 23.79 -10.02 8.41
N GLU A 92 22.82 -9.26 7.92
CA GLU A 92 21.88 -8.50 8.77
C GLU A 92 21.11 -9.42 9.72
N MET A 93 20.59 -10.54 9.22
CA MET A 93 19.89 -11.52 10.07
C MET A 93 20.81 -12.19 11.07
N ALA A 94 22.05 -12.52 10.67
CA ALA A 94 23.01 -13.18 11.52
C ALA A 94 23.44 -12.29 12.70
N VAL A 95 23.54 -10.99 12.49
CA VAL A 95 23.89 -10.01 13.55
C VAL A 95 22.67 -9.69 14.42
N SER A 96 21.52 -9.42 13.79
CA SER A 96 20.33 -8.92 14.50
C SER A 96 19.52 -10.01 15.20
N GLY A 97 19.65 -11.29 14.77
CA GLY A 97 18.77 -12.38 15.20
C GLY A 97 17.29 -12.16 14.84
N LYS A 98 16.97 -11.25 13.90
CA LYS A 98 15.61 -10.85 13.56
C LYS A 98 15.32 -10.93 12.06
N SER A 99 14.06 -11.14 11.73
CA SER A 99 13.59 -11.05 10.35
C SER A 99 13.70 -9.61 9.85
N ILE A 100 14.22 -9.45 8.63
CA ILE A 100 14.34 -8.14 7.98
C ILE A 100 12.95 -7.63 7.60
N SER A 101 12.66 -6.38 7.92
CA SER A 101 11.45 -5.68 7.48
C SER A 101 11.78 -4.78 6.29
N ALA A 102 10.98 -4.86 5.24
CA ALA A 102 11.17 -4.06 4.04
C ALA A 102 9.91 -3.32 3.64
N ALA A 103 10.06 -2.04 3.30
CA ALA A 103 8.97 -1.20 2.85
C ALA A 103 8.76 -1.29 1.35
N MET A 104 7.49 -1.10 0.94
CA MET A 104 7.04 -0.99 -0.45
C MET A 104 7.15 -2.29 -1.26
N GLY A 105 6.67 -2.26 -2.49
CA GLY A 105 6.65 -3.41 -3.40
C GLY A 105 8.03 -3.97 -3.72
N THR A 106 8.04 -5.20 -4.19
CA THR A 106 9.26 -5.88 -4.67
C THR A 106 9.95 -5.07 -5.78
N GLN A 107 11.26 -5.18 -5.85
CA GLN A 107 12.07 -4.67 -6.95
C GLN A 107 12.49 -5.80 -7.92
N MET A 108 12.03 -7.02 -7.66
CA MET A 108 12.27 -8.13 -8.58
C MET A 108 11.48 -7.93 -9.87
N HIS A 109 12.12 -8.17 -10.99
CA HIS A 109 11.45 -8.18 -12.28
C HIS A 109 10.33 -9.24 -12.30
N MET A 110 9.21 -8.89 -12.89
CA MET A 110 8.08 -9.77 -13.17
C MET A 110 7.28 -9.17 -14.34
N PRO A 111 6.51 -9.99 -15.09
CA PRO A 111 5.59 -9.47 -16.08
C PRO A 111 4.67 -8.40 -15.49
N GLY A 112 4.56 -7.28 -16.17
CA GLY A 112 3.87 -6.08 -15.70
C GLY A 112 3.09 -5.38 -16.82
N PHE A 113 2.34 -4.34 -16.45
CA PHE A 113 1.57 -3.56 -17.44
C PHE A 113 2.46 -2.88 -18.49
N ASP A 114 3.75 -2.66 -18.22
CA ASP A 114 4.70 -2.13 -19.21
C ASP A 114 4.95 -3.09 -20.39
N ASP A 115 4.69 -4.39 -20.20
CA ASP A 115 4.83 -5.42 -21.24
C ASP A 115 3.59 -5.53 -22.14
N ILE A 116 2.56 -4.71 -21.91
CA ILE A 116 1.29 -4.69 -22.66
C ILE A 116 1.18 -3.37 -23.41
N LEU A 117 0.70 -3.41 -24.65
CA LEU A 117 0.45 -2.25 -25.49
C LEU A 117 -1.04 -2.12 -25.78
N LEU A 118 -1.53 -0.88 -25.91
CA LEU A 118 -2.86 -0.58 -26.44
C LEU A 118 -2.79 -0.43 -27.96
N LEU A 119 -3.75 -1.02 -28.64
CA LEU A 119 -3.91 -0.90 -30.10
C LEU A 119 -4.74 0.33 -30.42
N GLY A 120 -4.11 1.35 -30.98
CA GLY A 120 -4.82 2.55 -31.41
C GLY A 120 -5.66 2.31 -32.67
N ALA A 121 -6.88 2.82 -32.67
CA ALA A 121 -7.80 2.82 -33.79
C ALA A 121 -7.37 3.87 -34.86
N GLN A 122 -7.58 3.56 -36.15
CA GLN A 122 -7.32 4.49 -37.23
C GLN A 122 -8.42 4.43 -38.30
N LEU A 123 -8.58 3.32 -38.99
CA LEU A 123 -9.53 3.12 -40.07
C LEU A 123 -10.60 2.08 -39.73
N ASP A 124 -10.22 1.01 -39.03
CA ASP A 124 -11.10 -0.06 -38.59
C ASP A 124 -10.55 -0.68 -37.28
N PRO A 125 -11.16 -0.33 -36.12
CA PRO A 125 -12.15 0.72 -35.94
C PRO A 125 -11.58 2.13 -36.12
N MET A 126 -12.45 3.14 -36.26
CA MET A 126 -12.06 4.55 -36.26
C MET A 126 -11.94 5.07 -34.83
N SER A 127 -10.94 5.93 -34.60
CA SER A 127 -10.84 6.68 -33.35
C SER A 127 -11.97 7.71 -33.20
N LEU A 128 -12.26 8.13 -31.96
CA LEU A 128 -13.08 9.31 -31.72
C LEU A 128 -12.27 10.60 -31.93
N ASN A 129 -12.97 11.73 -32.02
CA ASN A 129 -12.31 13.06 -32.03
C ASN A 129 -11.77 13.40 -30.64
N ASP A 130 -10.79 14.31 -30.60
CA ASP A 130 -10.14 14.72 -29.35
C ASP A 130 -11.12 15.34 -28.33
N GLU A 131 -12.20 15.99 -28.81
CA GLU A 131 -13.19 16.66 -27.98
C GLU A 131 -14.42 15.79 -27.68
N ASP A 132 -14.51 14.56 -28.21
CA ASP A 132 -15.66 13.70 -27.95
C ASP A 132 -15.70 13.29 -26.46
N GLU A 133 -16.89 13.37 -25.86
CA GLU A 133 -17.09 12.99 -24.46
C GLU A 133 -16.90 11.49 -24.26
N VAL A 134 -16.27 11.15 -23.13
CA VAL A 134 -16.07 9.76 -22.70
C VAL A 134 -16.65 9.57 -21.31
N ASP A 135 -17.57 8.62 -21.16
CA ASP A 135 -18.09 8.20 -19.87
C ASP A 135 -17.04 7.37 -19.13
N THR A 136 -16.56 7.90 -18.01
CA THR A 136 -15.58 7.25 -17.12
C THR A 136 -16.20 6.71 -15.84
N SER A 137 -17.50 6.93 -15.64
CA SER A 137 -18.19 6.58 -14.41
C SER A 137 -18.21 5.08 -14.16
N VAL A 138 -18.13 4.70 -12.88
CA VAL A 138 -18.26 3.32 -12.43
C VAL A 138 -19.22 3.22 -11.26
N VAL A 139 -20.02 2.15 -11.25
CA VAL A 139 -20.92 1.80 -10.14
C VAL A 139 -20.40 0.56 -9.45
N ILE A 140 -19.91 0.71 -8.23
CA ILE A 140 -19.45 -0.40 -7.38
C ILE A 140 -20.63 -0.89 -6.55
N GLY A 141 -20.89 -2.20 -6.60
CA GLY A 141 -22.06 -2.79 -5.94
C GLY A 141 -23.36 -2.42 -6.61
N LYS A 142 -23.50 -2.69 -7.91
CA LYS A 142 -24.68 -2.37 -8.74
C LYS A 142 -25.99 -2.84 -8.12
N ASN A 143 -25.98 -3.94 -7.37
CA ASN A 143 -27.15 -4.54 -6.73
C ASN A 143 -27.33 -4.10 -5.25
N ALA A 144 -26.44 -3.28 -4.71
CA ALA A 144 -26.59 -2.73 -3.37
C ALA A 144 -27.72 -1.69 -3.32
N ARG A 145 -28.40 -1.56 -2.17
CA ARG A 145 -29.46 -0.55 -2.02
C ARG A 145 -28.95 0.90 -2.14
N LYS A 146 -27.68 1.13 -1.80
CA LYS A 146 -27.02 2.43 -1.90
C LYS A 146 -25.66 2.23 -2.60
N PRO A 147 -25.62 2.01 -3.91
CA PRO A 147 -24.38 1.72 -4.61
C PRO A 147 -23.39 2.89 -4.51
N LEU A 148 -22.10 2.57 -4.56
CA LEU A 148 -21.06 3.60 -4.65
C LEU A 148 -20.84 3.96 -6.11
N VAL A 149 -21.08 5.22 -6.45
CA VAL A 149 -20.85 5.78 -7.79
C VAL A 149 -19.62 6.68 -7.76
N LEU A 150 -18.67 6.43 -8.64
CA LEU A 150 -17.46 7.23 -8.82
C LEU A 150 -17.40 7.75 -10.24
N GLU A 151 -17.07 9.04 -10.42
CA GLU A 151 -16.77 9.64 -11.73
C GLU A 151 -15.37 9.22 -12.20
N ASN A 152 -14.44 9.07 -11.25
CA ASN A 152 -13.10 8.60 -11.50
C ASN A 152 -12.94 7.16 -10.97
N PRO A 153 -12.72 6.15 -11.84
CA PRO A 153 -12.59 4.75 -11.43
C PRO A 153 -11.29 4.45 -10.69
N VAL A 154 -10.35 5.41 -10.62
CA VAL A 154 -9.08 5.29 -9.90
C VAL A 154 -9.18 6.02 -8.57
N TYR A 155 -9.00 5.31 -7.46
CA TYR A 155 -9.16 5.87 -6.12
C TYR A 155 -8.00 5.52 -5.17
N VAL A 156 -7.92 6.27 -4.05
CA VAL A 156 -6.85 6.11 -3.06
C VAL A 156 -7.10 4.89 -2.19
N SER A 157 -6.22 3.90 -2.30
CA SER A 157 -6.28 2.62 -1.58
C SER A 157 -6.07 2.76 -0.07
N HIS A 158 -6.36 1.69 0.66
CA HIS A 158 -6.20 1.60 2.10
C HIS A 158 -4.77 1.81 2.57
N MET A 159 -4.57 2.83 3.39
CA MET A 159 -3.32 3.15 4.07
C MET A 159 -3.63 3.69 5.46
N SER A 160 -3.21 2.98 6.52
CA SER A 160 -3.64 3.28 7.89
C SER A 160 -3.05 4.55 8.48
N PHE A 161 -3.85 5.26 9.29
CA PHE A 161 -3.32 6.22 10.25
C PHE A 161 -2.45 5.50 11.27
N GLY A 162 -1.24 5.99 11.49
CA GLY A 162 -0.18 5.32 12.24
C GLY A 162 0.93 4.80 11.32
N ALA A 163 0.61 4.13 10.20
CA ALA A 163 1.58 3.92 9.13
C ALA A 163 1.89 5.22 8.41
N LEU A 164 0.86 6.01 8.10
CA LEU A 164 0.97 7.37 7.58
C LEU A 164 0.68 8.41 8.69
N SER A 165 1.19 9.62 8.50
CA SER A 165 0.85 10.78 9.34
C SER A 165 -0.60 11.26 9.10
N LYS A 166 -1.16 11.97 10.07
CA LYS A 166 -2.47 12.62 9.93
C LYS A 166 -2.50 13.57 8.73
N GLU A 167 -1.47 14.39 8.59
CA GLU A 167 -1.34 15.37 7.51
C GLU A 167 -1.39 14.71 6.13
N SER A 168 -0.71 13.57 5.98
CA SER A 168 -0.77 12.83 4.70
C SER A 168 -2.12 12.18 4.45
N LYS A 169 -2.77 11.64 5.49
CA LYS A 169 -4.12 11.07 5.37
C LYS A 169 -5.14 12.12 4.94
N VAL A 170 -5.14 13.28 5.59
CA VAL A 170 -6.03 14.40 5.25
C VAL A 170 -5.73 14.95 3.86
N ALA A 171 -4.45 15.08 3.47
CA ALA A 171 -4.07 15.55 2.14
C ALA A 171 -4.53 14.58 1.02
N LEU A 172 -4.40 13.27 1.25
CA LEU A 172 -4.88 12.25 0.31
C LEU A 172 -6.41 12.30 0.17
N ALA A 173 -7.14 12.45 1.29
CA ALA A 173 -8.60 12.57 1.29
C ALA A 173 -9.07 13.82 0.55
N LYS A 174 -8.52 15.00 0.85
CA LYS A 174 -8.83 16.25 0.12
C LYS A 174 -8.52 16.13 -1.37
N GLY A 175 -7.38 15.54 -1.70
CA GLY A 175 -6.96 15.34 -3.10
C GLY A 175 -7.89 14.40 -3.86
N SER A 176 -8.36 13.32 -3.24
CA SER A 176 -9.34 12.42 -3.85
C SER A 176 -10.71 13.09 -4.02
N ALA A 177 -11.15 13.88 -3.03
CA ALA A 177 -12.41 14.63 -3.12
C ALA A 177 -12.39 15.65 -4.29
N LEU A 178 -11.31 16.40 -4.45
CA LEU A 178 -11.11 17.33 -5.56
C LEU A 178 -11.03 16.65 -6.95
N ALA A 179 -10.83 15.34 -6.97
CA ALA A 179 -10.80 14.54 -8.18
C ALA A 179 -12.05 13.67 -8.36
N HIS A 180 -13.12 13.94 -7.61
CA HIS A 180 -14.36 13.15 -7.63
C HIS A 180 -14.15 11.64 -7.52
N SER A 181 -13.21 11.27 -6.64
CA SER A 181 -12.80 9.89 -6.39
C SER A 181 -12.95 9.52 -4.91
N ALA A 182 -12.64 8.29 -4.54
CA ALA A 182 -12.77 7.81 -3.16
C ALA A 182 -11.43 7.79 -2.40
N MET A 183 -11.56 7.87 -1.07
CA MET A 183 -10.51 7.63 -0.09
C MET A 183 -10.83 6.40 0.74
N CYS A 184 -9.81 5.64 1.12
CA CYS A 184 -9.97 4.46 1.98
C CYS A 184 -9.34 4.65 3.35
N SER A 185 -10.01 4.18 4.43
CA SER A 185 -9.55 4.35 5.81
C SER A 185 -8.21 3.67 6.10
N GLY A 186 -8.03 2.45 5.61
CA GLY A 186 -6.93 1.59 6.02
C GLY A 186 -7.12 0.96 7.40
N GLU A 187 -6.18 0.10 7.79
CA GLU A 187 -6.21 -0.77 8.96
C GLU A 187 -6.12 -0.03 10.32
N GLY A 188 -6.12 1.29 10.31
CA GLY A 188 -5.99 2.11 11.52
C GLY A 188 -7.30 2.51 12.20
N GLY A 189 -8.43 2.21 11.59
CA GLY A 189 -9.72 2.79 11.93
C GLY A 189 -10.01 4.07 11.12
N MET A 190 -11.12 4.71 11.40
CA MET A 190 -11.57 5.93 10.70
C MET A 190 -11.05 7.17 11.44
N LEU A 191 -10.13 7.89 10.82
CA LEU A 191 -9.65 9.18 11.33
C LEU A 191 -10.69 10.26 11.00
N PRO A 192 -11.25 10.98 11.99
CA PRO A 192 -12.33 11.94 11.74
C PRO A 192 -11.97 13.01 10.69
N GLU A 193 -10.80 13.63 10.80
CA GLU A 193 -10.37 14.70 9.89
C GLU A 193 -10.13 14.20 8.46
N GLU A 194 -9.78 12.94 8.29
CA GLU A 194 -9.68 12.30 6.98
C GLU A 194 -11.06 12.05 6.39
N TYR A 195 -11.98 11.51 7.17
CA TYR A 195 -13.37 11.28 6.75
C TYR A 195 -14.05 12.60 6.33
N GLU A 196 -13.92 13.64 7.13
CA GLU A 196 -14.49 14.97 6.84
C GLU A 196 -13.89 15.60 5.58
N ALA A 197 -12.65 15.27 5.23
CA ALA A 197 -11.96 15.78 4.05
C ALA A 197 -12.26 14.99 2.76
N ALA A 198 -12.84 13.80 2.85
CA ALA A 198 -13.18 12.95 1.72
C ALA A 198 -14.58 13.30 1.16
N ASP A 199 -14.78 13.09 -0.16
CA ASP A 199 -16.11 13.08 -0.79
C ASP A 199 -16.74 11.70 -0.70
N LYS A 200 -16.02 10.65 -1.13
CA LYS A 200 -16.40 9.26 -1.03
C LYS A 200 -15.42 8.52 -0.13
N TYR A 201 -15.94 7.67 0.77
CA TYR A 201 -15.12 7.01 1.77
C TYR A 201 -15.41 5.51 1.87
N ILE A 202 -14.38 4.68 1.70
CA ILE A 202 -14.44 3.23 1.81
C ILE A 202 -13.79 2.81 3.14
N PHE A 203 -14.56 2.16 4.00
CA PHE A 203 -14.12 1.73 5.31
C PHE A 203 -13.52 0.33 5.28
N GLU A 204 -12.29 0.14 5.78
CA GLU A 204 -11.64 -1.16 5.91
C GLU A 204 -12.06 -1.87 7.20
N TYR A 205 -12.84 -2.95 7.06
CA TYR A 205 -13.25 -3.79 8.17
C TYR A 205 -12.20 -4.86 8.44
N ILE A 206 -11.64 -4.88 9.64
CA ILE A 206 -10.51 -5.73 10.04
C ILE A 206 -10.81 -6.51 11.33
N PRO A 207 -10.05 -7.59 11.64
CA PRO A 207 -10.27 -8.39 12.85
C PRO A 207 -10.20 -7.61 14.16
N ASN A 208 -9.49 -6.48 14.19
CA ASN A 208 -9.35 -5.62 15.38
C ASN A 208 -10.58 -4.76 15.66
N LEU A 209 -11.50 -4.62 14.71
CA LEU A 209 -12.75 -3.86 14.82
C LEU A 209 -12.58 -2.38 15.20
N TYR A 210 -11.46 -1.74 14.84
CA TYR A 210 -11.23 -0.32 15.11
C TYR A 210 -12.28 0.54 14.41
N SER A 211 -12.89 1.47 15.16
CA SER A 211 -13.94 2.38 14.68
C SER A 211 -15.20 1.68 14.14
N VAL A 212 -15.41 0.40 14.41
CA VAL A 212 -16.62 -0.33 13.99
C VAL A 212 -17.78 0.02 14.92
N THR A 213 -18.58 1.00 14.51
CA THR A 213 -19.85 1.38 15.15
C THR A 213 -20.93 1.47 14.09
N ASP A 214 -22.20 1.31 14.46
CA ASP A 214 -23.31 1.46 13.51
C ASP A 214 -23.36 2.86 12.90
N GLU A 215 -23.00 3.88 13.70
CA GLU A 215 -22.90 5.25 13.21
C GLU A 215 -21.86 5.37 12.08
N ASN A 216 -20.66 4.84 12.25
CA ASN A 216 -19.61 4.89 11.25
C ASN A 216 -19.96 4.05 10.01
N LEU A 217 -20.52 2.84 10.20
CA LEU A 217 -20.92 1.98 9.08
C LEU A 217 -22.02 2.61 8.21
N LYS A 218 -22.90 3.45 8.80
CA LYS A 218 -23.95 4.18 8.05
C LYS A 218 -23.42 5.43 7.33
N LYS A 219 -22.33 6.03 7.83
CA LYS A 219 -21.73 7.26 7.26
C LYS A 219 -20.90 7.00 6.02
N VAL A 220 -20.22 5.87 5.93
CA VAL A 220 -19.31 5.55 4.83
C VAL A 220 -20.05 5.16 3.55
N ASP A 221 -19.41 5.24 2.39
CA ASP A 221 -20.01 4.92 1.10
C ASP A 221 -19.88 3.43 0.73
N ALA A 222 -18.87 2.74 1.26
CA ALA A 222 -18.70 1.29 1.12
C ALA A 222 -17.89 0.72 2.28
N ILE A 223 -17.97 -0.60 2.49
CA ILE A 223 -17.22 -1.34 3.50
C ILE A 223 -16.41 -2.43 2.81
N GLU A 224 -15.13 -2.55 3.11
CA GLU A 224 -14.26 -3.60 2.57
C GLU A 224 -13.72 -4.50 3.69
N ILE A 225 -14.12 -5.77 3.71
CA ILE A 225 -13.63 -6.80 4.64
C ILE A 225 -12.23 -7.21 4.16
N LYS A 226 -11.21 -6.90 4.95
CA LYS A 226 -9.83 -7.21 4.60
C LYS A 226 -9.42 -8.61 5.09
N ILE A 227 -9.33 -9.56 4.17
CA ILE A 227 -8.78 -10.89 4.43
C ILE A 227 -7.26 -10.91 4.21
N GLY A 228 -6.77 -10.18 3.22
CA GLY A 228 -5.35 -10.09 2.90
C GLY A 228 -5.00 -8.81 2.15
N GLN A 229 -3.68 -8.58 1.97
CA GLN A 229 -3.18 -7.44 1.20
C GLN A 229 -1.79 -7.72 0.63
N GLY A 230 -1.54 -7.28 -0.61
CA GLY A 230 -0.24 -7.29 -1.28
C GLY A 230 0.49 -8.62 -1.14
N THR A 231 1.74 -8.55 -0.74
CA THR A 231 2.61 -9.72 -0.53
C THR A 231 2.59 -10.24 0.92
N LYS A 232 1.42 -10.14 1.58
CA LYS A 232 1.20 -10.63 2.96
C LYS A 232 -0.05 -11.52 3.08
N PRO A 233 -0.23 -12.54 2.23
CA PRO A 233 -1.35 -13.46 2.40
C PRO A 233 -1.22 -14.21 3.74
N GLY A 234 -2.30 -14.23 4.54
CA GLY A 234 -2.30 -14.93 5.83
C GLY A 234 -1.46 -14.26 6.92
N MET A 235 -1.14 -12.97 6.78
CA MET A 235 -0.39 -12.20 7.79
C MET A 235 -1.08 -10.87 8.08
N GLY A 236 -1.29 -10.58 9.36
CA GLY A 236 -1.88 -9.31 9.81
C GLY A 236 -0.94 -8.11 9.67
N GLY A 237 -1.46 -6.94 9.99
CA GLY A 237 -0.69 -5.71 10.05
C GLY A 237 0.23 -5.65 11.27
N HIS A 238 1.27 -4.83 11.17
CA HIS A 238 2.16 -4.53 12.29
C HIS A 238 2.45 -3.04 12.30
N LEU A 239 2.17 -2.39 13.42
CA LEU A 239 2.58 -1.02 13.72
C LEU A 239 3.62 -1.07 14.86
N PRO A 240 4.88 -0.65 14.60
CA PRO A 240 5.91 -0.59 15.64
C PRO A 240 5.52 0.37 16.77
N GLY A 241 5.94 0.05 17.99
CA GLY A 241 5.58 0.78 19.21
C GLY A 241 6.01 2.24 19.20
N ASP A 242 7.16 2.56 18.63
CA ASP A 242 7.68 3.92 18.47
C ASP A 242 6.75 4.83 17.62
N LYS A 243 5.87 4.24 16.82
CA LYS A 243 4.83 4.95 16.04
C LYS A 243 3.49 5.02 16.76
N VAL A 244 3.31 4.36 17.91
CA VAL A 244 2.04 4.34 18.66
C VAL A 244 1.99 5.54 19.60
N THR A 245 1.57 6.67 19.05
CA THR A 245 1.31 7.91 19.82
C THR A 245 0.06 7.79 20.70
N PRO A 246 -0.15 8.71 21.67
CA PRO A 246 -1.38 8.73 22.47
C PRO A 246 -2.67 8.76 21.65
N GLU A 247 -2.68 9.51 20.54
CA GLU A 247 -3.83 9.59 19.62
C GLU A 247 -4.12 8.24 18.94
N ILE A 248 -3.09 7.57 18.43
CA ILE A 248 -3.22 6.26 17.80
C ILE A 248 -3.61 5.20 18.82
N ALA A 249 -3.02 5.27 20.02
CA ALA A 249 -3.33 4.37 21.13
C ALA A 249 -4.81 4.46 21.53
N ALA A 250 -5.33 5.69 21.67
CA ALA A 250 -6.74 5.95 21.98
C ALA A 250 -7.68 5.41 20.88
N MET A 251 -7.38 5.68 19.60
CA MET A 251 -8.18 5.20 18.46
C MET A 251 -8.22 3.67 18.37
N ARG A 252 -7.11 2.99 18.70
CA ARG A 252 -6.99 1.54 18.59
C ARG A 252 -7.27 0.78 19.90
N GLY A 253 -7.53 1.49 21.01
CA GLY A 253 -7.71 0.88 22.32
C GLY A 253 -6.50 0.05 22.76
N LYS A 254 -5.27 0.57 22.51
CA LYS A 254 -4.00 -0.12 22.80
C LYS A 254 -3.07 0.78 23.62
N PRO A 255 -2.12 0.20 24.39
CA PRO A 255 -1.14 0.99 25.12
C PRO A 255 -0.24 1.83 24.20
N VAL A 256 0.13 3.03 24.67
CA VAL A 256 1.11 3.90 23.99
C VAL A 256 2.49 3.24 23.99
N GLY A 257 3.23 3.39 22.91
CA GLY A 257 4.62 2.94 22.82
C GLY A 257 4.80 1.43 22.68
N GLN A 258 3.73 0.66 22.52
CA GLN A 258 3.81 -0.79 22.34
C GLN A 258 3.41 -1.21 20.93
N ASP A 259 4.09 -2.26 20.42
CA ASP A 259 3.79 -2.84 19.13
C ASP A 259 2.33 -3.27 19.02
N ILE A 260 1.67 -2.87 17.94
CA ILE A 260 0.31 -3.33 17.63
C ILE A 260 0.39 -4.33 16.49
N LYS A 261 0.06 -5.59 16.79
CA LYS A 261 -0.02 -6.67 15.81
C LYS A 261 -1.48 -7.04 15.58
N SER A 262 -1.90 -7.01 14.32
CA SER A 262 -3.24 -7.47 13.94
C SER A 262 -3.26 -9.00 13.79
N PRO A 263 -4.37 -9.68 14.13
CA PRO A 263 -4.53 -11.09 13.87
C PRO A 263 -4.33 -11.42 12.39
N SER A 264 -3.79 -12.59 12.09
CA SER A 264 -3.59 -13.07 10.71
C SER A 264 -4.87 -13.52 10.01
N LYS A 265 -5.94 -13.70 10.77
CA LYS A 265 -7.27 -14.09 10.30
C LYS A 265 -8.34 -13.57 11.25
N PHE A 266 -9.58 -13.50 10.76
CA PHE A 266 -10.73 -13.20 11.62
C PHE A 266 -10.98 -14.34 12.61
N PRO A 267 -11.16 -14.04 13.91
CA PRO A 267 -11.37 -15.08 14.93
C PRO A 267 -12.72 -15.77 14.80
N ASN A 268 -13.67 -15.14 14.13
CA ASN A 268 -15.05 -15.59 13.97
C ASN A 268 -15.40 -16.08 12.55
N ILE A 269 -14.42 -16.21 11.65
CA ILE A 269 -14.62 -16.77 10.30
C ILE A 269 -13.88 -18.10 10.22
N HIS A 270 -14.63 -19.19 10.30
CA HIS A 270 -14.14 -20.57 10.22
C HIS A 270 -14.64 -21.29 8.97
N SER A 271 -15.71 -20.77 8.36
CA SER A 271 -16.38 -21.33 7.19
C SER A 271 -16.81 -20.22 6.22
N LYS A 272 -17.21 -20.61 5.02
CA LYS A 272 -17.82 -19.69 4.05
C LYS A 272 -19.17 -19.16 4.53
N ASP A 273 -19.90 -19.92 5.36
CA ASP A 273 -21.17 -19.48 5.93
C ASP A 273 -20.95 -18.37 6.98
N ASP A 274 -19.87 -18.43 7.76
CA ASP A 274 -19.51 -17.35 8.70
C ASP A 274 -19.19 -16.05 7.94
N LEU A 275 -18.46 -16.13 6.83
CA LEU A 275 -18.17 -14.96 6.00
C LEU A 275 -19.43 -14.40 5.36
N LYS A 276 -20.34 -15.27 4.90
CA LYS A 276 -21.65 -14.86 4.36
C LYS A 276 -22.51 -14.16 5.41
N ALA A 277 -22.53 -14.69 6.63
CA ALA A 277 -23.22 -14.06 7.76
C ALA A 277 -22.66 -12.67 8.06
N LEU A 278 -21.33 -12.51 8.07
CA LEU A 278 -20.68 -11.21 8.27
C LEU A 278 -21.01 -10.21 7.15
N VAL A 279 -20.96 -10.64 5.88
CA VAL A 279 -21.33 -9.77 4.75
C VAL A 279 -22.76 -9.31 4.88
N SER A 280 -23.70 -10.22 5.21
CA SER A 280 -25.12 -9.91 5.41
C SER A 280 -25.34 -8.94 6.57
N GLU A 281 -24.68 -9.18 7.71
CA GLU A 281 -24.71 -8.29 8.88
C GLU A 281 -24.24 -6.88 8.52
N LEU A 282 -23.12 -6.74 7.82
CA LEU A 282 -22.58 -5.44 7.44
C LEU A 282 -23.48 -4.70 6.44
N LYS A 283 -24.08 -5.40 5.49
CA LYS A 283 -25.10 -4.83 4.58
C LYS A 283 -26.31 -4.28 5.33
N GLU A 284 -26.77 -4.98 6.36
CA GLU A 284 -27.89 -4.52 7.19
C GLU A 284 -27.49 -3.32 8.05
N ARG A 285 -26.38 -3.42 8.82
CA ARG A 285 -25.88 -2.37 9.72
C ARG A 285 -25.53 -1.09 9.00
N SER A 286 -25.06 -1.17 7.75
CA SER A 286 -24.76 -0.01 6.90
C SER A 286 -25.95 0.55 6.14
N GLU A 287 -27.17 0.01 6.34
CA GLU A 287 -28.37 0.37 5.62
C GLU A 287 -28.27 0.14 4.09
N GLY A 288 -27.54 -0.88 3.69
CA GLY A 288 -27.41 -1.32 2.29
C GLY A 288 -26.31 -0.63 1.50
N ARG A 289 -25.25 -0.16 2.16
CA ARG A 289 -23.98 0.20 1.49
C ARG A 289 -23.33 -1.04 0.89
N PRO A 290 -22.54 -0.91 -0.20
CA PRO A 290 -21.79 -2.03 -0.76
C PRO A 290 -20.82 -2.62 0.26
N VAL A 291 -20.77 -3.93 0.36
CA VAL A 291 -19.82 -4.67 1.19
C VAL A 291 -18.93 -5.51 0.28
N GLY A 292 -17.64 -5.24 0.32
CA GLY A 292 -16.61 -5.93 -0.46
C GLY A 292 -15.71 -6.82 0.38
N ILE A 293 -14.91 -7.64 -0.32
CA ILE A 293 -13.89 -8.50 0.28
C ILE A 293 -12.57 -8.27 -0.44
N LYS A 294 -11.51 -7.94 0.33
CA LYS A 294 -10.16 -7.76 -0.19
C LYS A 294 -9.28 -8.97 0.06
N LEU A 295 -8.67 -9.48 -1.00
CA LEU A 295 -7.82 -10.65 -1.03
C LEU A 295 -6.41 -10.30 -1.51
N ALA A 296 -5.37 -10.84 -0.87
CA ALA A 296 -4.05 -10.91 -1.48
C ALA A 296 -4.07 -11.94 -2.62
N ALA A 297 -3.28 -11.70 -3.67
CA ALA A 297 -3.23 -12.57 -4.86
C ALA A 297 -2.52 -13.91 -4.56
N GLY A 298 -3.17 -14.77 -3.80
CA GLY A 298 -2.70 -16.09 -3.44
C GLY A 298 -3.31 -17.19 -4.34
N ARG A 299 -4.21 -17.97 -3.80
CA ARG A 299 -4.92 -19.05 -4.50
C ARG A 299 -6.22 -18.53 -5.12
N ILE A 300 -6.10 -17.71 -6.16
CA ILE A 300 -7.17 -16.87 -6.70
C ILE A 300 -8.51 -17.60 -6.82
N GLU A 301 -8.59 -18.71 -7.56
CA GLU A 301 -9.88 -19.37 -7.83
C GLU A 301 -10.51 -19.95 -6.55
N ARG A 302 -9.69 -20.44 -5.61
CA ARG A 302 -10.18 -20.98 -4.35
C ARG A 302 -10.69 -19.88 -3.43
N ASP A 303 -9.92 -18.79 -3.32
CA ASP A 303 -10.26 -17.66 -2.48
C ASP A 303 -11.47 -16.92 -3.07
N MET A 304 -11.54 -16.78 -4.41
CA MET A 304 -12.70 -16.25 -5.12
C MET A 304 -13.97 -17.10 -4.89
N ALA A 305 -13.87 -18.42 -4.99
CA ALA A 305 -15.01 -19.32 -4.74
C ALA A 305 -15.54 -19.18 -3.30
N PHE A 306 -14.65 -18.99 -2.34
CA PHE A 306 -15.03 -18.75 -0.95
C PHE A 306 -15.68 -17.37 -0.77
N ALA A 307 -15.08 -16.32 -1.36
CA ALA A 307 -15.56 -14.95 -1.27
C ALA A 307 -16.92 -14.76 -1.97
N VAL A 308 -17.06 -15.27 -3.20
CA VAL A 308 -18.31 -15.17 -3.99
C VAL A 308 -19.49 -15.86 -3.29
N TYR A 309 -19.24 -16.98 -2.61
CA TYR A 309 -20.29 -17.65 -1.81
C TYR A 309 -20.87 -16.74 -0.72
N ALA A 310 -20.07 -15.81 -0.21
CA ALA A 310 -20.53 -14.85 0.80
C ALA A 310 -21.37 -13.71 0.21
N GLU A 311 -21.56 -13.66 -1.11
CA GLU A 311 -22.39 -12.67 -1.83
C GLU A 311 -21.94 -11.21 -1.56
N PRO A 312 -20.64 -10.87 -1.67
CA PRO A 312 -20.21 -9.49 -1.57
C PRO A 312 -20.66 -8.68 -2.80
N ASP A 313 -20.68 -7.38 -2.69
CA ASP A 313 -21.01 -6.48 -3.79
C ASP A 313 -19.79 -6.17 -4.69
N PHE A 314 -18.59 -6.29 -4.14
CA PHE A 314 -17.33 -6.16 -4.88
C PHE A 314 -16.23 -7.02 -4.26
N ILE A 315 -15.23 -7.35 -5.07
CA ILE A 315 -14.03 -8.05 -4.62
C ILE A 315 -12.80 -7.26 -5.08
N THR A 316 -11.87 -7.02 -4.17
CA THR A 316 -10.59 -6.39 -4.46
C THR A 316 -9.48 -7.42 -4.43
N ILE A 317 -8.71 -7.51 -5.51
CA ILE A 317 -7.51 -8.36 -5.60
C ILE A 317 -6.26 -7.50 -5.50
N ASP A 318 -5.38 -7.84 -4.56
CA ASP A 318 -4.12 -7.13 -4.32
C ASP A 318 -2.93 -7.99 -4.78
N GLY A 319 -2.37 -7.63 -5.93
CA GLY A 319 -1.32 -8.39 -6.60
C GLY A 319 0.08 -8.17 -6.02
N ARG A 320 1.07 -8.95 -6.51
CA ARG A 320 2.47 -8.94 -6.06
C ARG A 320 3.18 -7.59 -6.19
N GLY A 321 2.73 -6.70 -7.08
CA GLY A 321 3.24 -5.33 -7.17
C GLY A 321 2.94 -4.47 -5.94
N GLY A 322 1.94 -4.87 -5.14
CA GLY A 322 1.55 -4.23 -3.88
C GLY A 322 2.35 -4.73 -2.70
N ALA A 323 2.60 -3.85 -1.74
CA ALA A 323 3.13 -4.21 -0.43
C ALA A 323 2.87 -3.09 0.57
N THR A 324 3.22 -3.31 1.82
CA THR A 324 2.99 -2.36 2.92
C THR A 324 4.25 -1.58 3.28
N GLY A 325 4.13 -0.62 4.20
CA GLY A 325 5.29 0.09 4.75
C GLY A 325 6.22 -0.77 5.60
N SER A 326 5.76 -1.97 6.01
CA SER A 326 6.52 -2.92 6.83
C SER A 326 6.07 -4.33 6.48
N SER A 327 6.88 -5.03 5.69
CA SER A 327 6.67 -6.45 5.34
C SER A 327 7.94 -7.23 5.62
N PRO A 328 7.87 -8.50 6.09
CA PRO A 328 9.05 -9.34 6.14
C PRO A 328 9.63 -9.47 4.73
N PHE A 329 10.93 -9.21 4.58
CA PHE A 329 11.60 -9.13 3.28
C PHE A 329 11.39 -10.38 2.44
N PHE A 330 11.74 -11.55 3.00
CA PHE A 330 11.64 -12.81 2.27
C PHE A 330 10.20 -13.24 1.98
N LEU A 331 9.24 -12.89 2.84
CA LEU A 331 7.82 -13.12 2.55
C LEU A 331 7.39 -12.28 1.34
N ARG A 332 7.74 -10.99 1.30
CA ARG A 332 7.48 -10.11 0.18
C ARG A 332 8.06 -10.64 -1.13
N GLU A 333 9.29 -11.14 -1.09
CA GLU A 333 9.97 -11.65 -2.28
C GLU A 333 9.50 -13.05 -2.73
N SER A 334 8.67 -13.73 -1.90
CA SER A 334 8.31 -15.13 -2.15
C SER A 334 6.81 -15.41 -2.20
N THR A 335 5.95 -14.39 -2.05
CA THR A 335 4.49 -14.59 -2.02
C THR A 335 3.76 -13.73 -3.02
N SER A 336 2.52 -14.08 -3.26
CA SER A 336 1.58 -13.47 -4.19
C SER A 336 2.00 -13.58 -5.67
N ILE A 337 1.03 -13.59 -6.55
CA ILE A 337 1.24 -13.67 -8.00
C ILE A 337 1.23 -12.26 -8.62
N PRO A 338 1.89 -12.05 -9.77
CA PRO A 338 1.89 -10.77 -10.45
C PRO A 338 0.48 -10.27 -10.74
N THR A 339 0.28 -8.96 -10.62
CA THR A 339 -1.03 -8.31 -10.67
C THR A 339 -1.80 -8.60 -11.96
N ILE A 340 -1.12 -8.68 -13.11
CA ILE A 340 -1.73 -9.01 -14.41
C ILE A 340 -2.40 -10.39 -14.35
N PHE A 341 -1.66 -11.41 -13.91
CA PHE A 341 -2.19 -12.78 -13.84
C PHE A 341 -3.28 -12.91 -12.78
N ALA A 342 -3.16 -12.15 -11.67
CA ALA A 342 -4.17 -12.10 -10.64
C ALA A 342 -5.49 -11.52 -11.16
N LEU A 343 -5.43 -10.40 -11.89
CA LEU A 343 -6.58 -9.75 -12.51
C LEU A 343 -7.25 -10.68 -13.53
N TYR A 344 -6.47 -11.22 -14.48
CA TYR A 344 -6.98 -12.14 -15.49
C TYR A 344 -7.71 -13.35 -14.88
N ARG A 345 -7.09 -14.01 -13.89
CA ARG A 345 -7.67 -15.18 -13.24
C ARG A 345 -8.95 -14.85 -12.46
N ALA A 346 -8.96 -13.71 -11.76
CA ALA A 346 -10.12 -13.25 -11.02
C ALA A 346 -11.29 -12.91 -11.98
N ARG A 347 -11.02 -12.17 -13.08
CA ARG A 347 -12.04 -11.84 -14.08
C ARG A 347 -12.59 -13.09 -14.75
N LYS A 348 -11.70 -13.97 -15.21
CA LYS A 348 -12.09 -15.25 -15.81
C LYS A 348 -12.97 -16.10 -14.87
N TYR A 349 -12.67 -16.09 -13.58
CA TYR A 349 -13.49 -16.79 -12.59
C TYR A 349 -14.90 -16.19 -12.51
N LEU A 350 -15.03 -14.87 -12.35
CA LEU A 350 -16.32 -14.18 -12.30
C LEU A 350 -17.15 -14.39 -13.58
N ASP A 351 -16.49 -14.31 -14.74
CA ASP A 351 -17.14 -14.54 -16.03
C ASP A 351 -17.67 -15.99 -16.16
N SER A 352 -16.89 -16.97 -15.68
CA SER A 352 -17.26 -18.38 -15.75
C SER A 352 -18.54 -18.73 -14.97
N ILE A 353 -18.93 -17.88 -14.02
CA ILE A 353 -20.13 -18.02 -13.20
C ILE A 353 -21.18 -16.93 -13.47
N ASN A 354 -20.98 -16.11 -14.52
CA ASN A 354 -21.85 -14.98 -14.89
C ASN A 354 -22.14 -14.05 -13.71
N SER A 355 -21.11 -13.66 -12.94
CA SER A 355 -21.25 -12.85 -11.73
C SER A 355 -21.22 -11.37 -12.01
N ASP A 356 -22.14 -10.60 -11.41
CA ASP A 356 -22.21 -9.13 -11.46
C ASP A 356 -21.37 -8.44 -10.35
N ILE A 357 -20.62 -9.20 -9.58
CA ILE A 357 -19.74 -8.66 -8.53
C ILE A 357 -18.67 -7.77 -9.17
N SER A 358 -18.58 -6.52 -8.70
CA SER A 358 -17.57 -5.58 -9.19
C SER A 358 -16.17 -6.07 -8.83
N LEU A 359 -15.25 -6.09 -9.81
CA LEU A 359 -13.85 -6.49 -9.63
C LEU A 359 -12.94 -5.27 -9.52
N ILE A 360 -12.29 -5.11 -8.38
CA ILE A 360 -11.33 -4.05 -8.15
C ILE A 360 -9.92 -4.63 -8.14
N ILE A 361 -8.99 -3.93 -8.77
CA ILE A 361 -7.59 -4.35 -8.79
C ILE A 361 -6.71 -3.34 -8.06
N THR A 362 -5.73 -3.84 -7.32
CA THR A 362 -4.63 -3.07 -6.73
C THR A 362 -3.35 -3.89 -6.77
N GLY A 363 -2.21 -3.27 -6.49
CA GLY A 363 -0.93 -3.97 -6.47
C GLY A 363 0.05 -3.49 -7.53
N GLY A 364 0.59 -2.27 -7.34
CA GLY A 364 1.70 -1.75 -8.14
C GLY A 364 1.33 -0.82 -9.28
N LEU A 365 0.06 -0.66 -9.62
CA LEU A 365 -0.39 0.28 -10.66
C LEU A 365 -0.09 1.73 -10.24
N ARG A 366 0.36 2.58 -11.18
CA ARG A 366 0.83 3.93 -10.86
C ARG A 366 0.47 5.02 -11.86
N VAL A 367 0.28 4.67 -13.13
CA VAL A 367 0.09 5.62 -14.22
C VAL A 367 -1.15 5.27 -15.04
N SER A 368 -1.66 6.24 -15.77
CA SER A 368 -2.89 6.11 -16.58
C SER A 368 -2.86 4.93 -17.56
N SER A 369 -1.71 4.64 -18.16
CA SER A 369 -1.54 3.48 -19.03
C SER A 369 -1.73 2.14 -18.32
N ASP A 370 -1.29 2.02 -17.04
CA ASP A 370 -1.58 0.82 -16.23
C ASP A 370 -3.08 0.70 -16.00
N PHE A 371 -3.74 1.83 -15.73
CA PHE A 371 -5.17 1.87 -15.41
C PHE A 371 -6.01 1.50 -16.64
N ALA A 372 -5.71 2.06 -17.81
CA ALA A 372 -6.39 1.72 -19.06
C ALA A 372 -6.28 0.22 -19.37
N LYS A 373 -5.08 -0.34 -19.26
CA LYS A 373 -4.83 -1.77 -19.49
C LYS A 373 -5.54 -2.66 -18.48
N ALA A 374 -5.57 -2.26 -17.21
CA ALA A 374 -6.29 -3.00 -16.17
C ALA A 374 -7.81 -2.99 -16.41
N ILE A 375 -8.38 -1.87 -16.84
CA ILE A 375 -9.79 -1.77 -17.22
C ILE A 375 -10.06 -2.64 -18.45
N ALA A 376 -9.23 -2.58 -19.47
CA ALA A 376 -9.33 -3.44 -20.66
C ALA A 376 -9.25 -4.94 -20.32
N MET A 377 -8.54 -5.31 -19.26
CA MET A 377 -8.49 -6.67 -18.71
C MET A 377 -9.69 -7.02 -17.81
N GLY A 378 -10.66 -6.12 -17.66
CA GLY A 378 -11.92 -6.34 -16.96
C GLY A 378 -11.95 -5.94 -15.49
N ALA A 379 -11.07 -5.03 -15.04
CA ALA A 379 -11.23 -4.36 -13.76
C ALA A 379 -12.34 -3.30 -13.85
N ASP A 380 -13.27 -3.27 -12.89
CA ASP A 380 -14.29 -2.21 -12.79
C ASP A 380 -13.70 -0.91 -12.19
N ALA A 381 -12.78 -1.04 -11.23
CA ALA A 381 -12.09 0.10 -10.62
C ALA A 381 -10.66 -0.26 -10.16
N ILE A 382 -9.88 0.75 -9.86
CA ILE A 382 -8.46 0.59 -9.50
C ILE A 382 -8.17 1.34 -8.21
N ALA A 383 -7.64 0.61 -7.22
CA ALA A 383 -7.20 1.20 -5.97
C ALA A 383 -5.67 1.42 -5.99
N VAL A 384 -5.22 2.65 -5.78
CA VAL A 384 -3.80 3.04 -5.87
C VAL A 384 -3.28 3.60 -4.55
N ALA A 385 -2.07 3.19 -4.16
CA ALA A 385 -1.41 3.66 -2.94
C ALA A 385 -0.15 4.48 -3.26
N SER A 386 0.82 3.88 -3.95
CA SER A 386 2.11 4.52 -4.21
C SER A 386 2.02 5.74 -5.10
N GLY A 387 1.17 5.73 -6.13
CA GLY A 387 0.96 6.87 -7.04
C GLY A 387 0.55 8.14 -6.30
N PRO A 388 -0.58 8.14 -5.56
CA PRO A 388 -1.00 9.29 -4.77
C PRO A 388 0.02 9.72 -3.70
N MET A 389 0.72 8.79 -3.06
CA MET A 389 1.80 9.14 -2.12
C MET A 389 2.96 9.87 -2.81
N ILE A 390 3.39 9.40 -3.99
CA ILE A 390 4.44 10.06 -4.80
C ILE A 390 3.96 11.44 -5.22
N ALA A 391 2.72 11.55 -5.69
CA ALA A 391 2.11 12.84 -6.01
C ALA A 391 2.13 13.78 -4.80
N ALA A 392 1.79 13.32 -3.61
CA ALA A 392 1.80 14.13 -2.40
C ALA A 392 3.21 14.67 -2.07
N ALA A 393 4.23 13.81 -1.93
CA ALA A 393 5.63 14.19 -1.71
C ALA A 393 6.57 12.97 -1.55
N CYS A 394 6.10 11.72 -1.62
CA CYS A 394 6.91 10.55 -1.36
C CYS A 394 8.09 10.44 -2.34
N GLN A 395 9.30 10.31 -1.82
CA GLN A 395 10.52 10.13 -2.60
C GLN A 395 10.99 8.67 -2.66
N GLN A 396 10.17 7.74 -2.17
CA GLN A 396 10.45 6.29 -2.14
C GLN A 396 11.77 5.91 -1.43
N TYR A 397 12.08 6.56 -0.32
CA TYR A 397 13.26 6.21 0.51
C TYR A 397 13.23 4.78 1.06
N ARG A 398 12.08 4.10 1.03
CA ARG A 398 11.88 2.72 1.52
C ARG A 398 12.18 2.52 3.01
N ILE A 399 12.07 3.60 3.79
CA ILE A 399 12.26 3.60 5.25
C ILE A 399 10.95 3.77 6.02
N CYS A 400 9.81 3.48 5.40
CA CYS A 400 8.49 3.68 6.01
C CYS A 400 8.32 2.93 7.33
N GLY A 401 8.96 1.77 7.49
CA GLY A 401 8.92 0.97 8.72
C GLY A 401 9.65 1.62 9.90
N THR A 402 10.63 2.49 9.66
CA THR A 402 11.43 3.12 10.73
C THR A 402 10.76 4.31 11.41
N GLY A 403 9.67 4.86 10.82
CA GLY A 403 9.07 6.09 11.33
C GLY A 403 9.83 7.38 11.00
N LEU A 404 10.98 7.31 10.32
CA LEU A 404 11.86 8.44 10.03
C LEU A 404 11.68 9.02 8.63
N CYS A 405 10.46 9.02 8.10
CA CYS A 405 10.17 9.54 6.77
C CYS A 405 10.45 11.06 6.69
N PRO A 406 11.48 11.49 5.91
CA PRO A 406 11.93 12.89 5.96
C PRO A 406 10.96 13.87 5.30
N VAL A 407 9.99 13.39 4.53
CA VAL A 407 8.97 14.22 3.87
C VAL A 407 7.63 14.24 4.61
N GLY A 408 7.58 13.70 5.84
CA GLY A 408 6.40 13.80 6.71
C GLY A 408 5.26 12.84 6.40
N ILE A 409 5.42 11.88 5.45
CA ILE A 409 4.33 10.98 5.05
C ILE A 409 4.20 9.78 6.00
N ALA A 410 5.25 8.98 6.16
CA ALA A 410 5.21 7.72 6.92
C ALA A 410 5.94 7.85 8.27
N THR A 411 5.55 8.84 9.06
CA THR A 411 6.14 9.17 10.36
C THR A 411 5.08 9.63 11.33
N GLN A 412 5.38 9.52 12.64
CA GLN A 412 4.60 10.12 13.72
C GLN A 412 5.40 11.19 14.50
N ASP A 413 6.66 11.40 14.12
CA ASP A 413 7.49 12.47 14.69
C ASP A 413 6.92 13.84 14.31
N PRO A 414 6.63 14.74 15.27
CA PRO A 414 5.99 16.03 15.03
C PRO A 414 6.82 16.95 14.10
N GLU A 415 8.16 16.93 14.22
CA GLU A 415 9.04 17.76 13.39
C GLU A 415 9.04 17.30 11.93
N LEU A 416 9.08 15.97 11.74
CA LEU A 416 9.01 15.40 10.40
C LEU A 416 7.62 15.59 9.78
N ARG A 417 6.54 15.40 10.55
CA ARG A 417 5.15 15.62 10.09
C ARG A 417 4.94 17.06 9.60
N ALA A 418 5.49 18.05 10.31
CA ALA A 418 5.36 19.47 9.95
C ALA A 418 6.00 19.84 8.60
N ARG A 419 6.85 18.98 8.03
CA ARG A 419 7.46 19.18 6.71
C ARG A 419 6.47 18.99 5.56
N LEU A 420 5.45 18.16 5.75
CA LEU A 420 4.43 17.95 4.73
C LEU A 420 3.48 19.15 4.70
N LYS A 421 3.46 19.88 3.58
CA LYS A 421 2.54 20.99 3.35
C LYS A 421 1.21 20.43 2.83
N GLY A 422 0.26 20.17 3.75
CA GLY A 422 -0.97 19.42 3.49
C GLY A 422 -1.78 19.93 2.31
N GLU A 423 -2.01 21.25 2.20
CA GLU A 423 -2.79 21.84 1.09
C GLU A 423 -2.08 21.68 -0.26
N ALA A 424 -0.77 21.89 -0.31
CA ALA A 424 0.01 21.66 -1.53
C ALA A 424 0.01 20.17 -1.92
N ALA A 425 0.15 19.29 -0.94
CA ALA A 425 0.10 17.84 -1.15
C ALA A 425 -1.28 17.40 -1.68
N ALA A 426 -2.38 17.93 -1.11
CA ALA A 426 -3.75 17.66 -1.57
C ALA A 426 -3.95 18.11 -3.03
N LYS A 427 -3.52 19.31 -3.38
CA LYS A 427 -3.59 19.79 -4.76
C LYS A 427 -2.79 18.93 -5.73
N ARG A 428 -1.61 18.46 -5.35
CA ARG A 428 -0.79 17.58 -6.16
C ARG A 428 -1.46 16.22 -6.38
N VAL A 429 -2.09 15.66 -5.35
CA VAL A 429 -2.86 14.40 -5.45
C VAL A 429 -4.05 14.59 -6.39
N ALA A 430 -4.81 15.69 -6.24
CA ALA A 430 -5.91 16.03 -7.14
C ALA A 430 -5.44 16.17 -8.60
N ASN A 431 -4.36 16.90 -8.83
CA ASN A 431 -3.78 17.05 -10.18
C ASN A 431 -3.41 15.69 -10.78
N TYR A 432 -2.74 14.83 -10.01
CA TYR A 432 -2.37 13.48 -10.46
C TYR A 432 -3.59 12.65 -10.87
N LEU A 433 -4.64 12.63 -10.04
CA LEU A 433 -5.86 11.86 -10.32
C LEU A 433 -6.64 12.44 -11.50
N ASN A 434 -6.77 13.78 -11.60
CA ASN A 434 -7.47 14.45 -12.70
C ASN A 434 -6.73 14.28 -14.03
N VAL A 435 -5.40 14.45 -14.04
CA VAL A 435 -4.60 14.21 -15.26
C VAL A 435 -4.71 12.75 -15.69
N SER A 436 -4.63 11.80 -14.74
CA SER A 436 -4.81 10.38 -15.05
C SER A 436 -6.19 10.11 -15.64
N LEU A 437 -7.25 10.78 -15.17
CA LEU A 437 -8.60 10.65 -15.73
C LEU A 437 -8.69 11.17 -17.16
N GLU A 438 -8.10 12.34 -17.45
CA GLU A 438 -8.09 12.90 -18.81
C GLU A 438 -7.27 12.03 -19.77
N GLU A 439 -6.16 11.45 -19.31
CA GLU A 439 -5.40 10.48 -20.09
C GLU A 439 -6.18 9.18 -20.33
N LEU A 440 -6.99 8.73 -19.35
CA LEU A 440 -7.89 7.58 -19.54
C LEU A 440 -8.95 7.86 -20.61
N LYS A 441 -9.54 9.07 -20.63
CA LYS A 441 -10.43 9.49 -21.73
C LYS A 441 -9.72 9.49 -23.07
N THR A 442 -8.46 9.93 -23.09
CA THR A 442 -7.64 9.89 -24.31
C THR A 442 -7.41 8.46 -24.79
N PHE A 443 -7.07 7.53 -23.88
CA PHE A 443 -6.96 6.10 -24.27
C PHE A 443 -8.26 5.56 -24.85
N ALA A 444 -9.42 5.86 -24.26
CA ALA A 444 -10.70 5.44 -24.79
C ALA A 444 -10.96 6.05 -26.20
N ARG A 445 -10.67 7.35 -26.41
CA ARG A 445 -10.84 8.02 -27.71
C ARG A 445 -9.96 7.39 -28.79
N VAL A 446 -8.68 7.18 -28.50
CA VAL A 446 -7.73 6.61 -29.48
C VAL A 446 -7.98 5.13 -29.79
N THR A 447 -8.77 4.43 -28.98
CA THR A 447 -9.23 3.06 -29.24
C THR A 447 -10.67 3.00 -29.78
N GLY A 448 -11.32 4.17 -30.01
CA GLY A 448 -12.65 4.25 -30.60
C GLY A 448 -13.82 4.08 -29.64
N HIS A 449 -13.59 4.22 -28.32
CA HIS A 449 -14.62 3.99 -27.30
C HIS A 449 -15.14 5.29 -26.65
N SER A 450 -16.46 5.48 -26.61
CA SER A 450 -17.13 6.58 -25.90
C SER A 450 -17.38 6.28 -24.40
N LYS A 451 -17.05 5.08 -23.95
CA LYS A 451 -17.07 4.66 -22.55
C LYS A 451 -15.76 3.98 -22.20
N LEU A 452 -15.16 4.37 -21.09
CA LEU A 452 -13.91 3.79 -20.62
C LEU A 452 -14.00 2.27 -20.40
N HIS A 453 -15.12 1.80 -19.87
CA HIS A 453 -15.36 0.36 -19.62
C HIS A 453 -15.77 -0.44 -20.89
N ASN A 454 -15.74 0.17 -22.07
CA ASN A 454 -15.78 -0.56 -23.34
C ASN A 454 -14.39 -1.01 -23.80
N LEU A 455 -13.32 -0.49 -23.19
CA LEU A 455 -11.98 -1.06 -23.36
C LEU A 455 -12.01 -2.56 -23.05
N SER A 456 -11.41 -3.34 -23.89
CA SER A 456 -11.40 -4.80 -23.79
C SER A 456 -10.03 -5.38 -24.13
N VAL A 457 -9.86 -6.68 -23.94
CA VAL A 457 -8.62 -7.37 -24.31
C VAL A 457 -8.34 -7.35 -25.84
N GLU A 458 -9.35 -7.03 -26.66
CA GLU A 458 -9.19 -6.86 -28.10
C GLU A 458 -8.40 -5.58 -28.44
N ASP A 459 -8.40 -4.61 -27.50
CA ASP A 459 -7.60 -3.40 -27.60
C ASP A 459 -6.16 -3.59 -27.10
N LEU A 460 -5.77 -4.81 -26.71
CA LEU A 460 -4.49 -5.11 -26.10
C LEU A 460 -3.66 -6.11 -26.92
N VAL A 461 -2.34 -5.89 -26.91
CA VAL A 461 -1.34 -6.89 -27.33
C VAL A 461 -0.18 -6.88 -26.37
N THR A 462 0.64 -7.92 -26.39
CA THR A 462 1.84 -8.00 -25.57
C THR A 462 3.06 -8.44 -26.35
N THR A 463 4.23 -7.92 -25.95
CA THR A 463 5.53 -8.40 -26.42
C THR A 463 6.11 -9.49 -25.50
N CYS A 464 5.43 -9.77 -24.38
CA CYS A 464 5.86 -10.76 -23.39
C CYS A 464 5.16 -12.10 -23.64
N ARG A 465 5.93 -13.11 -24.01
CA ARG A 465 5.43 -14.46 -24.28
C ARG A 465 4.68 -15.05 -23.06
N GLU A 466 5.19 -14.83 -21.86
CA GLU A 466 4.56 -15.34 -20.63
C GLU A 466 3.15 -14.76 -20.43
N ILE A 467 2.94 -13.48 -20.79
CA ILE A 467 1.61 -12.86 -20.72
C ILE A 467 0.67 -13.50 -21.74
N SER A 468 1.09 -13.66 -22.99
CA SER A 468 0.24 -14.24 -24.05
C SER A 468 -0.09 -15.72 -23.81
N GLU A 469 0.82 -16.49 -23.22
CA GLU A 469 0.58 -17.91 -22.92
C GLU A 469 -0.35 -18.12 -21.71
N HIS A 470 -0.38 -17.18 -20.76
CA HIS A 470 -1.11 -17.33 -19.48
C HIS A 470 -2.27 -16.34 -19.30
N THR A 471 -2.59 -15.54 -20.32
CA THR A 471 -3.77 -14.68 -20.38
C THR A 471 -4.47 -14.85 -21.73
N ASN A 472 -5.49 -14.04 -22.01
CA ASN A 472 -6.13 -13.95 -23.32
C ASN A 472 -5.63 -12.75 -24.16
N ILE A 473 -4.53 -12.12 -23.77
CA ILE A 473 -3.91 -11.02 -24.54
C ILE A 473 -3.06 -11.61 -25.67
N ALA A 474 -3.34 -11.19 -26.90
CA ALA A 474 -2.61 -11.68 -28.06
C ALA A 474 -1.13 -11.24 -28.05
N HIS A 475 -0.23 -12.08 -28.55
CA HIS A 475 1.14 -11.68 -28.84
C HIS A 475 1.18 -10.86 -30.13
N VAL A 476 2.07 -9.85 -30.22
CA VAL A 476 2.30 -9.05 -31.43
C VAL A 476 2.88 -9.88 -32.56
#